data_70198c488ebe4f2c1b962fdbcf993406
#
_entry.id   70198c488ebe4f2c1b962fdbcf993406
#
_cell.length_a   1.000
_cell.length_b   1.000
_cell.length_c   1.000
_cell.angle_alpha   90.00
_cell.angle_beta   90.00
_cell.angle_gamma   90.00
#
_symmetry.space_group_name_H-M   'P 1'
#
loop_
_entity.id
_entity.type
_entity.pdbx_description
1 polymer ?
#
loop_
_entity_poly.entity_id
_entity_poly.type
_entity_poly.pdbx_seq_one_letter_code
_entity_poly.pdbx_strand_id
1 'polypeptide(L)'
;TDAMLEVLRADTSTDKRVWLIVSPGSPETVTLGAALETVFREGGWQPTSQKLTGMVLKPGPVRILVGEELEPPAVDTVRRALEAGGLTTETGTGYRAFYEERKRDNPNWAGIPMEAEQPFVVVISPRPVA
;
A
#
# COMPACT_ATOMS: atom_id res chain seq x y z
N THR A 1 9.13 13.42 2.33
CA THR A 1 9.04 14.87 2.58
C THR A 1 8.84 15.13 4.06
N ASP A 2 9.12 16.35 4.50
CA ASP A 2 8.96 16.74 5.90
C ASP A 2 7.50 16.62 6.36
N ALA A 3 6.54 16.94 5.49
CA ALA A 3 5.12 16.83 5.80
C ALA A 3 4.71 15.38 6.06
N MET A 4 5.21 14.45 5.27
CA MET A 4 4.95 13.01 5.47
C MET A 4 5.56 12.53 6.79
N LEU A 5 6.80 12.90 7.06
CA LEU A 5 7.49 12.50 8.29
C LEU A 5 6.76 13.01 9.53
N GLU A 6 6.24 14.23 9.47
CA GLU A 6 5.48 14.81 10.58
C GLU A 6 4.23 13.98 10.90
N VAL A 7 3.49 13.57 9.87
CA VAL A 7 2.30 12.72 10.04
C VAL A 7 2.70 11.36 10.63
N LEU A 8 3.73 10.72 10.09
CA LEU A 8 4.15 9.39 10.52
C LEU A 8 4.66 9.40 11.96
N ARG A 9 5.44 10.41 12.34
CA ARG A 9 6.00 10.53 13.68
C ARG A 9 4.95 10.84 14.75
N ALA A 10 3.86 11.48 14.37
CA ALA A 10 2.79 11.81 15.28
C ALA A 10 1.90 10.61 15.61
N ASP A 11 2.01 9.51 14.86
CA ASP A 11 1.19 8.32 15.08
C ASP A 11 1.55 7.62 16.37
N THR A 12 0.52 7.24 17.13
CA THR A 12 0.68 6.56 18.42
C THR A 12 0.35 5.08 18.37
N SER A 13 0.12 4.53 17.18
CA SER A 13 -0.18 3.12 17.00
C SER A 13 0.97 2.24 17.48
N THR A 14 0.64 1.09 18.05
CA THR A 14 1.64 0.12 18.48
C THR A 14 2.19 -0.71 17.32
N ASP A 15 1.36 -0.95 16.30
CA ASP A 15 1.76 -1.67 15.09
C ASP A 15 2.04 -0.65 13.98
N LYS A 16 3.31 -0.49 13.66
CA LYS A 16 3.79 0.45 12.64
C LYS A 16 4.39 -0.27 11.43
N ARG A 17 3.93 -1.48 11.16
CA ARG A 17 4.33 -2.21 9.97
C ARG A 17 3.53 -1.72 8.77
N VAL A 18 4.18 -1.62 7.63
CA VAL A 18 3.53 -1.26 6.36
C VAL A 18 4.12 -2.09 5.23
N TRP A 19 3.26 -2.59 4.36
CA TRP A 19 3.67 -3.40 3.22
C TRP A 19 3.41 -2.62 1.95
N LEU A 20 4.49 -2.42 1.17
CA LEU A 20 4.44 -1.69 -0.08
C LEU A 20 4.54 -2.69 -1.23
N ILE A 21 3.49 -2.78 -2.02
CA ILE A 21 3.47 -3.66 -3.19
C ILE A 21 3.69 -2.79 -4.42
N VAL A 22 4.82 -3.02 -5.10
CA VAL A 22 5.28 -2.15 -6.18
C VAL A 22 5.13 -2.87 -7.51
N SER A 23 4.41 -2.23 -8.43
CA SER A 23 4.36 -2.69 -9.82
C SER A 23 5.69 -2.39 -10.51
N PRO A 24 6.39 -3.39 -11.06
CA PRO A 24 7.72 -3.17 -11.62
C PRO A 24 7.72 -2.63 -13.05
N GLY A 25 6.54 -2.35 -13.61
CA GLY A 25 6.42 -1.99 -15.03
C GLY A 25 6.94 -0.60 -15.42
N SER A 26 7.31 0.24 -14.45
CA SER A 26 7.76 1.61 -14.71
C SER A 26 8.89 1.98 -13.76
N PRO A 27 10.00 2.55 -14.29
CA PRO A 27 11.08 3.04 -13.43
C PRO A 27 10.60 4.08 -12.40
N GLU A 28 9.65 4.92 -12.77
CA GLU A 28 9.09 5.93 -11.88
C GLU A 28 8.38 5.29 -10.69
N THR A 29 7.64 4.22 -10.93
CA THR A 29 6.93 3.48 -9.89
C THR A 29 7.92 2.84 -8.92
N VAL A 30 8.98 2.23 -9.45
CA VAL A 30 10.02 1.62 -8.63
C VAL A 30 10.73 2.68 -7.78
N THR A 31 11.03 3.83 -8.37
CA THR A 31 11.66 4.94 -7.66
C THR A 31 10.75 5.48 -6.56
N LEU A 32 9.46 5.64 -6.83
CA LEU A 32 8.49 6.07 -5.83
C LEU A 32 8.42 5.07 -4.67
N GLY A 33 8.37 3.78 -4.98
CA GLY A 33 8.35 2.73 -3.96
C GLY A 33 9.54 2.80 -3.03
N ALA A 34 10.74 2.97 -3.59
CA ALA A 34 11.97 3.11 -2.80
C ALA A 34 11.96 4.37 -1.94
N ALA A 35 11.47 5.47 -2.48
CA ALA A 35 11.37 6.73 -1.73
C ALA A 35 10.39 6.61 -0.57
N LEU A 36 9.24 5.96 -0.78
CA LEU A 36 8.25 5.74 0.28
C LEU A 36 8.80 4.83 1.36
N GLU A 37 9.52 3.78 0.98
CA GLU A 37 10.16 2.89 1.96
C GLU A 37 11.10 3.68 2.87
N THR A 38 11.92 4.55 2.30
CA THR A 38 12.83 5.40 3.07
C THR A 38 12.07 6.32 4.01
N VAL A 39 11.02 6.99 3.53
CA VAL A 39 10.24 7.92 4.34
C VAL A 39 9.55 7.20 5.51
N PHE A 40 8.95 6.05 5.26
CA PHE A 40 8.33 5.27 6.34
C PHE A 40 9.36 4.87 7.39
N ARG A 41 10.53 4.41 6.96
CA ARG A 41 11.59 4.02 7.90
C ARG A 41 12.07 5.20 8.73
N GLU A 42 12.30 6.35 8.11
CA GLU A 42 12.69 7.57 8.81
C GLU A 42 11.61 8.06 9.78
N GLY A 43 10.34 7.79 9.45
CA GLY A 43 9.20 8.12 10.31
C GLY A 43 8.97 7.15 11.46
N GLY A 44 9.83 6.15 11.63
CA GLY A 44 9.74 5.18 12.72
C GLY A 44 8.87 3.97 12.39
N TRP A 45 8.52 3.78 11.13
CA TRP A 45 7.73 2.63 10.67
C TRP A 45 8.65 1.52 10.16
N GLN A 46 8.08 0.32 9.99
CA GLN A 46 8.78 -0.86 9.49
C GLN A 46 8.21 -1.23 8.13
N PRO A 47 8.75 -0.68 7.03
CA PRO A 47 8.27 -0.99 5.70
C PRO A 47 8.84 -2.31 5.19
N THR A 48 8.02 -3.06 4.47
CA THR A 48 8.43 -4.24 3.71
C THR A 48 7.94 -4.02 2.28
N SER A 49 8.85 -4.06 1.32
CA SER A 49 8.53 -3.87 -0.08
C SER A 49 8.50 -5.20 -0.80
N GLN A 50 7.50 -5.39 -1.66
CA GLN A 50 7.35 -6.56 -2.51
C GLN A 50 7.11 -6.11 -3.94
N LYS A 51 7.73 -6.80 -4.90
CA LYS A 51 7.43 -6.58 -6.31
C LYS A 51 6.21 -7.42 -6.69
N LEU A 52 5.27 -6.79 -7.36
CA LEU A 52 4.13 -7.50 -7.90
C LEU A 52 4.57 -8.26 -9.16
N THR A 53 4.33 -9.56 -9.20
CA THR A 53 4.66 -10.42 -10.33
C THR A 53 3.39 -11.05 -10.89
N GLY A 54 3.42 -11.37 -12.19
CA GLY A 54 2.32 -12.10 -12.82
C GLY A 54 1.13 -11.26 -13.22
N MET A 55 1.16 -9.95 -13.01
CA MET A 55 0.10 -9.06 -13.50
C MET A 55 0.64 -7.66 -13.73
N VAL A 56 -0.05 -6.92 -14.60
CA VAL A 56 0.27 -5.53 -14.91
C VAL A 56 -0.88 -4.67 -14.39
N LEU A 57 -0.56 -3.65 -13.60
CA LEU A 57 -1.54 -2.72 -13.08
C LEU A 57 -1.71 -1.54 -14.03
N LYS A 58 -2.94 -1.06 -14.12
CA LYS A 58 -3.24 0.17 -14.87
C LYS A 58 -2.74 1.36 -14.07
N PRO A 59 -2.34 2.46 -14.75
CA PRO A 59 -2.03 3.71 -14.04
C PRO A 59 -3.19 4.16 -13.18
N GLY A 60 -2.88 4.70 -12.01
CA GLY A 60 -3.93 5.14 -11.09
C GLY A 60 -3.36 5.64 -9.78
N PRO A 61 -4.24 5.93 -8.82
CA PRO A 61 -3.83 6.37 -7.49
C PRO A 61 -3.12 5.26 -6.71
N VAL A 62 -2.46 5.64 -5.62
CA VAL A 62 -1.96 4.68 -4.65
C VAL A 62 -3.16 4.07 -3.94
N ARG A 63 -3.26 2.76 -3.93
CA ARG A 63 -4.39 2.07 -3.32
C ARG A 63 -3.99 1.46 -1.99
N ILE A 64 -4.84 1.65 -0.99
CA ILE A 64 -4.68 0.99 0.30
C ILE A 64 -5.76 -0.07 0.38
N LEU A 65 -5.36 -1.33 0.37
CA LEU A 65 -6.28 -2.46 0.46
C LEU A 65 -6.29 -2.97 1.90
N VAL A 66 -7.42 -2.80 2.57
CA VAL A 66 -7.61 -3.21 3.97
C VAL A 66 -8.23 -4.60 3.97
N GLY A 67 -7.63 -5.52 4.74
CA GLY A 67 -8.11 -6.91 4.78
C GLY A 67 -9.51 -7.05 5.31
N GLU A 68 -9.82 -6.37 6.40
CA GLU A 68 -11.12 -6.45 7.05
C GLU A 68 -12.05 -5.30 6.64
N GLU A 69 -13.30 -5.34 7.12
CA GLU A 69 -14.26 -4.27 6.85
C GLU A 69 -13.95 -2.99 7.62
N LEU A 70 -13.37 -3.12 8.81
CA LEU A 70 -13.00 -1.97 9.63
C LEU A 70 -11.52 -1.64 9.39
N GLU A 71 -11.25 -0.36 9.17
CA GLU A 71 -9.88 0.11 8.98
C GLU A 71 -9.14 0.13 10.33
N PRO A 72 -7.93 -0.48 10.40
CA PRO A 72 -7.05 -0.24 11.55
C PRO A 72 -6.67 1.25 11.62
N PRO A 73 -6.41 1.79 12.82
CA PRO A 73 -6.00 3.20 12.96
C PRO A 73 -4.77 3.58 12.12
N ALA A 74 -3.85 2.63 11.92
CA ALA A 74 -2.65 2.85 11.12
C ALA A 74 -2.98 3.23 9.67
N VAL A 75 -4.09 2.76 9.13
CA VAL A 75 -4.49 3.05 7.74
C VAL A 75 -4.76 4.54 7.56
N ASP A 76 -5.42 5.18 8.52
CA ASP A 76 -5.67 6.61 8.44
C ASP A 76 -4.36 7.40 8.42
N THR A 77 -3.40 7.03 9.25
CA THR A 77 -2.09 7.68 9.30
C THR A 77 -1.36 7.51 7.97
N VAL A 78 -1.34 6.29 7.42
CA VAL A 78 -0.69 6.01 6.13
C VAL A 78 -1.33 6.85 5.03
N ARG A 79 -2.65 6.90 4.98
CA ARG A 79 -3.38 7.69 3.99
C ARG A 79 -3.01 9.18 4.08
N ARG A 80 -3.04 9.73 5.29
CA ARG A 80 -2.71 11.14 5.51
C ARG A 80 -1.26 11.45 5.15
N ALA A 81 -0.34 10.54 5.46
CA ALA A 81 1.06 10.72 5.10
C ALA A 81 1.24 10.75 3.58
N LEU A 82 0.63 9.80 2.86
CA LEU A 82 0.71 9.75 1.41
C LEU A 82 0.14 11.02 0.77
N GLU A 83 -1.02 11.48 1.26
CA GLU A 83 -1.64 12.70 0.76
C GLU A 83 -0.82 13.95 1.08
N ALA A 84 -0.18 13.99 2.26
CA ALA A 84 0.74 15.08 2.62
C ALA A 84 1.94 15.14 1.67
N GLY A 85 2.32 14.00 1.10
CA GLY A 85 3.37 13.93 0.08
C GLY A 85 2.88 14.24 -1.33
N GLY A 86 1.63 14.64 -1.49
CA GLY A 86 1.07 15.00 -2.79
C GLY A 86 0.52 13.82 -3.59
N LEU A 87 0.38 12.66 -2.98
CA LEU A 87 -0.12 11.48 -3.67
C LEU A 87 -1.63 11.37 -3.54
N THR A 88 -2.30 10.97 -4.62
CA THR A 88 -3.72 10.65 -4.60
C THR A 88 -3.88 9.22 -4.10
N THR A 89 -4.80 9.00 -3.16
CA THR A 89 -5.03 7.68 -2.58
C THR A 89 -6.47 7.21 -2.78
N GLU A 90 -6.63 5.90 -2.74
CA GLU A 90 -7.92 5.23 -2.81
C GLU A 90 -7.87 4.08 -1.81
N THR A 91 -8.89 3.95 -0.96
CA THR A 91 -8.92 2.92 0.08
C THR A 91 -10.08 1.97 -0.16
N GLY A 92 -9.81 0.66 -0.12
CA GLY A 92 -10.83 -0.37 -0.18
C GLY A 92 -10.75 -1.26 1.05
N THR A 93 -11.91 -1.65 1.59
CA THR A 93 -12.00 -2.54 2.74
C THR A 93 -12.55 -3.90 2.32
N GLY A 94 -12.42 -4.90 3.22
CA GLY A 94 -12.96 -6.24 2.95
C GLY A 94 -12.18 -7.03 1.90
N TYR A 95 -10.92 -6.67 1.66
CA TYR A 95 -10.15 -7.28 0.58
C TYR A 95 -9.86 -8.76 0.80
N ARG A 96 -9.67 -9.17 2.05
CA ARG A 96 -9.33 -10.58 2.37
C ARG A 96 -10.43 -11.53 1.94
N ALA A 97 -11.67 -11.21 2.26
CA ALA A 97 -12.82 -12.03 1.86
C ALA A 97 -12.99 -12.06 0.35
N PHE A 98 -12.80 -10.91 -0.31
CA PHE A 98 -12.84 -10.81 -1.76
C PHE A 98 -11.75 -11.68 -2.40
N TYR A 99 -10.53 -11.60 -1.90
CA TYR A 99 -9.40 -12.38 -2.39
C TYR A 99 -9.66 -13.89 -2.26
N GLU A 100 -10.12 -14.32 -1.08
CA GLU A 100 -10.40 -15.73 -0.82
C GLU A 100 -11.53 -16.28 -1.71
N GLU A 101 -12.57 -15.49 -1.92
CA GLU A 101 -13.68 -15.87 -2.79
C GLU A 101 -13.22 -16.02 -4.24
N ARG A 102 -12.42 -15.08 -4.74
CA ARG A 102 -11.88 -15.15 -6.10
C ARG A 102 -10.97 -16.36 -6.29
N LYS A 103 -10.14 -16.66 -5.32
CA LYS A 103 -9.24 -17.82 -5.37
C LYS A 103 -10.03 -19.14 -5.30
N ARG A 104 -11.12 -19.15 -4.56
CA ARG A 104 -11.98 -20.33 -4.47
C ARG A 104 -12.65 -20.62 -5.80
N ASP A 105 -13.15 -19.57 -6.45
CA ASP A 105 -13.85 -19.70 -7.74
C ASP A 105 -12.87 -20.01 -8.88
N ASN A 106 -11.67 -19.47 -8.82
CA ASN A 106 -10.63 -19.70 -9.82
C ASN A 106 -9.26 -19.74 -9.16
N PRO A 107 -8.70 -20.93 -8.87
CA PRO A 107 -7.40 -21.06 -8.23
C PRO A 107 -6.25 -20.38 -9.00
N ASN A 108 -6.43 -20.15 -10.30
CA ASN A 108 -5.43 -19.49 -11.14
C ASN A 108 -5.61 -17.96 -11.20
N TRP A 109 -6.63 -17.43 -10.50
CA TRP A 109 -6.85 -15.99 -10.48
C TRP A 109 -5.66 -15.27 -9.86
N ALA A 110 -5.12 -14.28 -10.59
CA ALA A 110 -3.99 -13.49 -10.15
C ALA A 110 -4.49 -12.14 -9.63
N GLY A 111 -4.47 -11.98 -8.31
CA GLY A 111 -4.82 -10.73 -7.65
C GLY A 111 -3.67 -10.23 -6.80
N ILE A 112 -3.85 -9.07 -6.18
CA ILE A 112 -2.86 -8.54 -5.23
C ILE A 112 -2.83 -9.49 -4.03
N PRO A 113 -1.67 -10.11 -3.74
CA PRO A 113 -1.60 -11.07 -2.62
C PRO A 113 -1.71 -10.36 -1.27
N MET A 114 -2.36 -11.02 -0.32
CA MET A 114 -2.44 -10.54 1.05
C MET A 114 -2.26 -11.72 2.00
N GLU A 115 -1.18 -11.66 2.77
CA GLU A 115 -0.87 -12.69 3.76
C GLU A 115 -1.69 -12.49 5.04
N ALA A 116 -1.81 -13.55 5.83
CA ALA A 116 -2.65 -13.54 7.03
C ALA A 116 -2.23 -12.46 8.05
N GLU A 117 -0.93 -12.19 8.16
CA GLU A 117 -0.39 -11.21 9.10
C GLU A 117 -0.51 -9.78 8.62
N GLN A 118 -0.94 -9.55 7.38
CA GLN A 118 -1.03 -8.21 6.81
C GLN A 118 -2.43 -7.64 7.02
N PRO A 119 -2.61 -6.64 7.90
CA PRO A 119 -3.92 -6.01 8.06
C PRO A 119 -4.30 -5.13 6.88
N PHE A 120 -3.31 -4.64 6.15
CA PHE A 120 -3.50 -3.86 4.92
C PHE A 120 -2.23 -3.90 4.09
N VAL A 121 -2.36 -3.58 2.81
CA VAL A 121 -1.22 -3.39 1.90
C VAL A 121 -1.39 -2.09 1.13
N VAL A 122 -0.28 -1.46 0.78
CA VAL A 122 -0.24 -0.24 -0.03
C VAL A 122 0.24 -0.62 -1.42
N VAL A 123 -0.62 -0.44 -2.41
CA VAL A 123 -0.32 -0.84 -3.79
C VAL A 123 0.09 0.40 -4.59
N ILE A 124 1.32 0.37 -5.09
CA ILE A 124 1.87 1.47 -5.87
C ILE A 124 1.76 1.11 -7.35
N SER A 125 0.76 1.69 -8.00
CA SER A 125 0.49 1.50 -9.42
C SER A 125 1.35 2.43 -10.27
N PRO A 126 1.52 2.14 -11.56
CA PRO A 126 2.17 3.09 -12.46
C PRO A 126 1.48 4.46 -12.41
N ARG A 127 2.27 5.51 -12.56
CA ARG A 127 1.74 6.88 -12.51
C ARG A 127 0.98 7.18 -13.80
N PRO A 128 -0.13 7.94 -13.71
CA PRO A 128 -0.82 8.39 -14.91
C PRO A 128 0.11 9.23 -15.78
N VAL A 129 0.01 9.05 -17.08
CA VAL A 129 0.74 9.90 -18.03
C VAL A 129 0.00 11.22 -18.11
N ALA A 130 0.75 12.29 -17.82
CA ALA A 130 0.17 13.63 -17.85
C ALA A 130 -0.09 14.10 -19.30
#